data_81f2233b45373fa1a41bd2f94b932fc4
#
_entry.id   81f2233b45373fa1a41bd2f94b932fc4
#
_cell.length_a   1.000
_cell.length_b   1.000
_cell.length_c   1.000
_cell.angle_alpha   90.00
_cell.angle_beta   90.00
_cell.angle_gamma   90.00
#
_symmetry.space_group_name_H-M   'P 1'
#
loop_
_entity.id
_entity.type
_entity.pdbx_description
1 polymer ?
#
loop_
_entity_poly.entity_id
_entity_poly.type
_entity_poly.pdbx_seq_one_letter_code
_entity_poly.pdbx_strand_id
1 'polypeptide(L)'
;MKNLLTPLLLFLCSINFAQTHNNVDTYKLSQDFGKIIQDLSDNYIYLEDKKTDFDCVKEKYSEIIPKVKTNQERVLFFEYLLNEFYDNNLQLNTTTKSSFRLHSPFYIKLKEGKFYVQNIWYSQIKDFGKNIVGAEIINFNSKEFNKVIDNFPTQCANKNLPEVREWIANKIISGRLNEKRILTLKLTDDRKISLDVDNIKIKEDKKLLSVEKKNGIAIIKINNSLGNIKLIRQFDNELNNLLNTKGLILDLRNTVNGENGYVARAILSRFIHKELPYQKNISKEKYGNYPEIIKSRLEYVSPRGTQYKKPVIVLVGRWTGNAGEALAIGLDGMERGKIVGTEMAKLAGSVVNFSFKNRKKGYRITTDKLYHINGSLRENFVPEFNL
;
A
#
# COMPACT_ATOMS: atom_id res chain seq x y z
N MET A 1 -21.19 72.68 -42.09
CA MET A 1 -21.52 71.39 -41.44
C MET A 1 -20.25 70.57 -41.44
N LYS A 2 -19.54 70.53 -40.29
CA LYS A 2 -18.23 69.84 -40.14
C LYS A 2 -18.45 68.54 -39.40
N ASN A 3 -18.16 67.41 -40.06
CA ASN A 3 -18.17 66.09 -39.43
C ASN A 3 -16.87 65.89 -38.64
N LEU A 4 -16.95 65.76 -37.33
CA LEU A 4 -15.88 65.28 -36.47
C LEU A 4 -15.94 63.75 -36.44
N LEU A 5 -14.91 63.08 -36.98
CA LEU A 5 -14.62 61.67 -36.75
C LEU A 5 -13.68 61.56 -35.53
N THR A 6 -14.17 60.95 -34.48
CA THR A 6 -13.36 60.61 -33.31
C THR A 6 -12.77 59.19 -33.51
N PRO A 7 -11.43 59.00 -33.44
CA PRO A 7 -10.87 57.63 -33.49
C PRO A 7 -10.97 56.96 -32.11
N LEU A 8 -11.65 55.82 -32.09
CA LEU A 8 -11.73 54.92 -30.94
C LEU A 8 -10.41 54.16 -30.79
N LEU A 9 -9.58 54.57 -29.81
CA LEU A 9 -8.37 53.85 -29.45
C LEU A 9 -8.74 52.54 -28.66
N LEU A 10 -8.66 51.40 -29.32
CA LEU A 10 -8.74 50.09 -28.69
C LEU A 10 -7.42 49.81 -27.95
N PHE A 11 -7.43 49.95 -26.65
CA PHE A 11 -6.34 49.49 -25.75
C PHE A 11 -6.44 47.97 -25.64
N LEU A 12 -5.64 47.25 -26.44
CA LEU A 12 -5.39 45.82 -26.26
C LEU A 12 -4.51 45.64 -25.01
N CYS A 13 -5.13 45.42 -23.85
CA CYS A 13 -4.47 44.85 -22.68
C CYS A 13 -4.06 43.40 -22.99
N SER A 14 -2.84 43.18 -23.42
CA SER A 14 -2.22 41.90 -23.44
C SER A 14 -2.01 41.45 -21.99
N ILE A 15 -2.94 40.62 -21.48
CA ILE A 15 -2.76 39.95 -20.21
C ILE A 15 -1.69 38.86 -20.43
N ASN A 16 -0.45 39.21 -20.14
CA ASN A 16 0.62 38.28 -20.00
C ASN A 16 0.30 37.43 -18.77
N PHE A 17 -0.31 36.23 -18.96
CA PHE A 17 -0.27 35.19 -17.96
C PHE A 17 1.20 34.78 -17.79
N ALA A 18 1.90 35.45 -16.90
CA ALA A 18 3.15 34.95 -16.38
C ALA A 18 2.86 33.62 -15.70
N GLN A 19 3.05 32.51 -16.41
CA GLN A 19 3.21 31.22 -15.79
C GLN A 19 4.42 31.36 -14.86
N THR A 20 4.17 31.53 -13.58
CA THR A 20 5.18 31.38 -12.55
C THR A 20 5.64 29.93 -12.60
N HIS A 21 6.60 29.62 -13.45
CA HIS A 21 7.42 28.43 -13.31
C HIS A 21 8.14 28.58 -11.97
N ASN A 22 7.55 28.03 -10.91
CA ASN A 22 8.26 27.84 -9.66
C ASN A 22 9.40 26.85 -9.93
N ASN A 23 10.54 27.38 -10.40
CA ASN A 23 11.75 26.59 -10.58
C ASN A 23 12.13 25.96 -9.24
N VAL A 24 12.41 24.67 -9.28
CA VAL A 24 12.87 23.93 -8.10
C VAL A 24 14.24 24.49 -7.73
N ASP A 25 14.36 24.93 -6.49
CA ASP A 25 15.63 25.32 -5.90
C ASP A 25 16.51 24.06 -5.74
N THR A 26 17.52 23.96 -6.59
CA THR A 26 18.45 22.82 -6.67
C THR A 26 19.20 22.59 -5.35
N TYR A 27 19.55 23.66 -4.64
CA TYR A 27 20.23 23.56 -3.34
C TYR A 27 19.30 22.93 -2.29
N LYS A 28 18.05 23.39 -2.20
CA LYS A 28 17.06 22.78 -1.29
C LYS A 28 16.72 21.35 -1.67
N LEU A 29 16.66 21.05 -2.98
CA LEU A 29 16.44 19.68 -3.45
C LEU A 29 17.61 18.77 -3.03
N SER A 30 18.86 19.24 -3.16
CA SER A 30 20.05 18.50 -2.72
C SER A 30 20.03 18.24 -1.21
N GLN A 31 19.61 19.22 -0.39
CA GLN A 31 19.47 19.03 1.05
C GLN A 31 18.37 18.03 1.40
N ASP A 32 17.22 18.08 0.71
CA ASP A 32 16.13 17.12 0.90
C ASP A 32 16.55 15.70 0.46
N PHE A 33 17.35 15.60 -0.62
CA PHE A 33 17.95 14.33 -1.07
C PHE A 33 18.94 13.78 -0.03
N GLY A 34 19.87 14.60 0.47
CA GLY A 34 20.79 14.17 1.53
C GLY A 34 20.05 13.66 2.78
N LYS A 35 18.95 14.34 3.14
CA LYS A 35 18.13 13.93 4.29
C LYS A 35 17.46 12.56 4.09
N ILE A 36 16.82 12.31 2.94
CA ILE A 36 16.16 11.01 2.69
C ILE A 36 17.18 9.86 2.57
N ILE A 37 18.34 10.10 1.96
CA ILE A 37 19.42 9.12 1.89
C ILE A 37 19.93 8.76 3.30
N GLN A 38 20.14 9.77 4.15
CA GLN A 38 20.56 9.55 5.53
C GLN A 38 19.49 8.77 6.31
N ASP A 39 18.21 9.18 6.20
CA ASP A 39 17.13 8.50 6.90
C ASP A 39 16.94 7.05 6.43
N LEU A 40 17.10 6.77 5.13
CA LEU A 40 17.09 5.41 4.61
C LEU A 40 18.26 4.59 5.17
N SER A 41 19.47 5.14 5.18
CA SER A 41 20.66 4.49 5.74
C SER A 41 20.50 4.17 7.22
N ASP A 42 19.96 5.11 8.00
CA ASP A 42 19.89 4.98 9.45
C ASP A 42 18.69 4.17 9.94
N ASN A 43 17.56 4.21 9.19
CA ASN A 43 16.27 3.76 9.73
C ASN A 43 15.58 2.68 8.89
N TYR A 44 15.92 2.50 7.59
CA TYR A 44 15.24 1.49 6.79
C TYR A 44 15.73 0.10 7.15
N ILE A 45 14.95 -0.62 7.96
CA ILE A 45 15.36 -1.90 8.55
C ILE A 45 15.54 -3.01 7.51
N TYR A 46 14.95 -2.88 6.32
CA TYR A 46 15.07 -3.83 5.22
C TYR A 46 16.17 -3.45 4.21
N LEU A 47 16.98 -2.42 4.47
CA LEU A 47 17.95 -1.91 3.51
C LEU A 47 18.90 -3.02 3.00
N GLU A 48 19.40 -3.86 3.91
CA GLU A 48 20.30 -4.98 3.58
C GLU A 48 19.54 -6.18 2.97
N ASP A 49 18.23 -6.33 3.26
CA ASP A 49 17.44 -7.40 2.67
C ASP A 49 17.09 -7.10 1.20
N LYS A 50 17.12 -5.82 0.80
CA LYS A 50 16.90 -5.42 -0.59
C LYS A 50 18.18 -5.59 -1.38
N LYS A 51 18.04 -6.19 -2.56
CA LYS A 51 19.19 -6.42 -3.48
C LYS A 51 19.44 -5.19 -4.37
N THR A 52 19.08 -4.01 -3.90
CA THR A 52 19.35 -2.74 -4.57
C THR A 52 20.68 -2.20 -4.05
N ASP A 53 21.58 -1.88 -4.97
CA ASP A 53 22.82 -1.21 -4.62
C ASP A 53 22.55 0.21 -4.14
N PHE A 54 22.76 0.47 -2.85
CA PHE A 54 22.47 1.74 -2.23
C PHE A 54 23.44 2.85 -2.67
N ASP A 55 24.68 2.52 -2.99
CA ASP A 55 25.65 3.48 -3.49
C ASP A 55 25.32 3.87 -4.92
N CYS A 56 24.86 2.93 -5.76
CA CYS A 56 24.27 3.24 -7.06
C CYS A 56 23.10 4.24 -6.92
N VAL A 57 22.21 4.05 -5.94
CA VAL A 57 21.09 5.00 -5.72
C VAL A 57 21.60 6.38 -5.39
N LYS A 58 22.58 6.51 -4.49
CA LYS A 58 23.19 7.80 -4.14
C LYS A 58 23.78 8.49 -5.36
N GLU A 59 24.58 7.77 -6.12
CA GLU A 59 25.27 8.31 -7.32
C GLU A 59 24.26 8.72 -8.39
N LYS A 60 23.41 7.78 -8.87
CA LYS A 60 22.50 8.03 -9.99
C LYS A 60 21.48 9.12 -9.69
N TYR A 61 20.92 9.18 -8.49
CA TYR A 61 19.96 10.22 -8.14
C TYR A 61 20.63 11.57 -7.90
N SER A 62 21.89 11.64 -7.44
CA SER A 62 22.64 12.90 -7.35
C SER A 62 22.85 13.54 -8.74
N GLU A 63 23.11 12.73 -9.78
CA GLU A 63 23.27 13.17 -11.18
C GLU A 63 21.95 13.73 -11.79
N ILE A 64 20.80 13.33 -11.25
CA ILE A 64 19.48 13.78 -11.72
C ILE A 64 19.09 15.14 -11.12
N ILE A 65 19.58 15.48 -9.92
CA ILE A 65 19.19 16.71 -9.19
C ILE A 65 19.23 17.98 -10.07
N PRO A 66 20.30 18.27 -10.86
CA PRO A 66 20.35 19.46 -11.69
C PRO A 66 19.30 19.49 -12.82
N LYS A 67 18.74 18.34 -13.17
CA LYS A 67 17.76 18.17 -14.26
C LYS A 67 16.31 18.40 -13.78
N VAL A 68 16.06 18.39 -12.47
CA VAL A 68 14.73 18.58 -11.88
C VAL A 68 14.38 20.08 -11.87
N LYS A 69 13.41 20.49 -12.67
CA LYS A 69 13.02 21.90 -12.84
C LYS A 69 11.66 22.25 -12.24
N THR A 70 10.73 21.28 -12.16
CA THR A 70 9.36 21.51 -11.73
C THR A 70 9.02 20.77 -10.44
N ASN A 71 7.98 21.24 -9.73
CA ASN A 71 7.47 20.56 -8.56
C ASN A 71 6.97 19.13 -8.86
N GLN A 72 6.44 18.92 -10.07
CA GLN A 72 6.00 17.58 -10.49
C GLN A 72 7.21 16.66 -10.65
N GLU A 73 8.25 17.07 -11.36
CA GLU A 73 9.48 16.29 -11.52
C GLU A 73 10.15 15.98 -10.19
N ARG A 74 10.13 16.93 -9.24
CA ARG A 74 10.65 16.70 -7.90
C ARG A 74 9.89 15.63 -7.13
N VAL A 75 8.56 15.62 -7.20
CA VAL A 75 7.78 14.54 -6.54
C VAL A 75 8.10 13.20 -7.18
N LEU A 76 8.16 13.14 -8.51
CA LEU A 76 8.51 11.92 -9.24
C LEU A 76 9.95 11.46 -8.96
N PHE A 77 10.91 12.39 -8.82
CA PHE A 77 12.28 12.10 -8.44
C PHE A 77 12.35 11.32 -7.13
N PHE A 78 11.68 11.78 -6.07
CA PHE A 78 11.65 11.08 -4.80
C PHE A 78 10.78 9.81 -4.85
N GLU A 79 9.70 9.79 -5.63
CA GLU A 79 8.88 8.59 -5.83
C GLU A 79 9.70 7.47 -6.47
N TYR A 80 10.51 7.80 -7.51
CA TYR A 80 11.36 6.81 -8.17
C TYR A 80 12.51 6.36 -7.27
N LEU A 81 13.13 7.26 -6.51
CA LEU A 81 14.14 6.92 -5.53
C LEU A 81 13.63 5.87 -4.52
N LEU A 82 12.43 6.08 -3.97
CA LEU A 82 11.83 5.11 -3.04
C LEU A 82 11.45 3.80 -3.74
N ASN A 83 11.05 3.84 -5.00
CA ASN A 83 10.71 2.68 -5.80
C ASN A 83 11.93 1.78 -6.12
N GLU A 84 13.17 2.27 -5.98
CA GLU A 84 14.39 1.45 -6.12
C GLU A 84 14.42 0.26 -5.16
N PHE A 85 13.75 0.39 -4.02
CA PHE A 85 13.73 -0.64 -2.97
C PHE A 85 12.52 -1.59 -3.07
N TYR A 86 11.70 -1.49 -4.11
CA TYR A 86 10.54 -2.36 -4.37
C TYR A 86 9.76 -2.74 -3.09
N ASP A 87 9.47 -1.70 -2.27
CA ASP A 87 8.73 -1.80 -1.02
C ASP A 87 7.49 -0.90 -1.05
N ASN A 88 6.31 -1.49 -0.84
CA ASN A 88 5.05 -0.75 -0.86
C ASN A 88 4.87 0.17 0.36
N ASN A 89 5.66 0.00 1.40
CA ASN A 89 5.64 0.83 2.60
C ASN A 89 6.53 2.08 2.48
N LEU A 90 7.51 2.08 1.55
CA LEU A 90 8.28 3.27 1.22
C LEU A 90 7.45 4.19 0.31
N GLN A 91 6.91 5.27 0.84
CA GLN A 91 6.00 6.14 0.12
C GLN A 91 6.21 7.60 0.47
N LEU A 92 5.95 8.48 -0.51
CA LEU A 92 5.82 9.92 -0.25
C LEU A 92 4.46 10.24 0.37
N ASN A 93 4.43 11.25 1.26
CA ASN A 93 3.21 11.84 1.80
C ASN A 93 2.61 12.91 0.86
N THR A 94 2.96 12.86 -0.42
CA THR A 94 2.46 13.76 -1.46
C THR A 94 2.45 13.07 -2.81
N THR A 95 1.52 13.47 -3.66
CA THR A 95 1.37 12.95 -5.02
C THR A 95 1.23 14.08 -6.02
N THR A 96 1.50 13.78 -7.29
CA THR A 96 1.17 14.61 -8.45
C THR A 96 0.18 13.87 -9.34
N LYS A 97 -0.28 14.53 -10.40
CA LYS A 97 -1.11 13.86 -11.43
C LYS A 97 -0.40 12.67 -12.08
N SER A 98 0.94 12.68 -12.11
CA SER A 98 1.76 11.62 -12.71
C SER A 98 2.26 10.57 -11.71
N SER A 99 1.92 10.68 -10.41
CA SER A 99 2.22 9.65 -9.41
C SER A 99 1.42 8.37 -9.67
N PHE A 100 1.97 7.23 -9.23
CA PHE A 100 1.25 5.96 -9.28
C PHE A 100 0.10 5.92 -8.27
N ARG A 101 -1.01 5.25 -8.64
CA ARG A 101 -2.06 4.89 -7.69
C ARG A 101 -1.51 3.92 -6.66
N LEU A 102 -2.03 3.96 -5.45
CA LEU A 102 -1.58 3.08 -4.36
C LEU A 102 -2.06 1.64 -4.55
N HIS A 103 -3.23 1.45 -5.16
CA HIS A 103 -3.87 0.14 -5.28
C HIS A 103 -4.42 -0.10 -6.67
N SER A 104 -4.42 -1.38 -7.06
CA SER A 104 -5.08 -1.90 -8.24
C SER A 104 -6.21 -2.85 -7.82
N PRO A 105 -7.29 -3.00 -8.61
CA PRO A 105 -8.29 -4.03 -8.39
C PRO A 105 -7.78 -5.45 -8.71
N PHE A 106 -6.58 -5.57 -9.27
CA PHE A 106 -5.93 -6.84 -9.62
C PHE A 106 -4.57 -6.96 -8.96
N TYR A 107 -4.21 -8.17 -8.57
CA TYR A 107 -2.86 -8.53 -8.19
C TYR A 107 -2.26 -9.49 -9.22
N ILE A 108 -1.03 -9.21 -9.61
CA ILE A 108 -0.31 -9.90 -10.68
C ILE A 108 0.80 -10.74 -10.08
N LYS A 109 0.93 -11.96 -10.55
CA LYS A 109 1.99 -12.90 -10.19
C LYS A 109 2.87 -13.20 -11.39
N LEU A 110 4.17 -13.24 -11.19
CA LEU A 110 5.14 -13.70 -12.16
C LEU A 110 5.29 -15.22 -12.05
N LYS A 111 5.11 -15.94 -13.17
CA LYS A 111 5.33 -17.39 -13.30
C LYS A 111 6.04 -17.65 -14.63
N GLU A 112 7.19 -18.33 -14.60
CA GLU A 112 7.93 -18.72 -15.79
C GLU A 112 8.16 -17.59 -16.81
N GLY A 113 8.52 -16.40 -16.31
CA GLY A 113 8.78 -15.20 -17.12
C GLY A 113 7.54 -14.50 -17.68
N LYS A 114 6.33 -14.96 -17.36
CA LYS A 114 5.05 -14.38 -17.78
C LYS A 114 4.26 -13.87 -16.58
N PHE A 115 3.38 -12.91 -16.84
CA PHE A 115 2.60 -12.24 -15.81
C PHE A 115 1.12 -12.62 -15.89
N TYR A 116 0.57 -13.10 -14.77
CA TYR A 116 -0.80 -13.58 -14.71
C TYR A 116 -1.61 -12.82 -13.67
N VAL A 117 -2.90 -12.60 -13.95
CA VAL A 117 -3.85 -12.11 -12.96
C VAL A 117 -4.04 -13.21 -11.91
N GLN A 118 -3.51 -12.99 -10.70
CA GLN A 118 -3.59 -13.97 -9.62
C GLN A 118 -4.82 -13.74 -8.73
N ASN A 119 -5.11 -12.49 -8.36
CA ASN A 119 -6.24 -12.15 -7.51
C ASN A 119 -7.02 -10.97 -8.08
N ILE A 120 -8.32 -10.97 -7.80
CA ILE A 120 -9.25 -9.88 -8.12
C ILE A 120 -9.90 -9.44 -6.82
N TRP A 121 -10.06 -8.12 -6.63
CA TRP A 121 -10.65 -7.53 -5.43
C TRP A 121 -12.19 -7.65 -5.43
N TYR A 122 -12.69 -8.87 -5.54
CA TYR A 122 -14.13 -9.15 -5.65
C TYR A 122 -14.96 -8.57 -4.50
N SER A 123 -14.41 -8.44 -3.29
CA SER A 123 -15.12 -7.85 -2.15
C SER A 123 -15.45 -6.36 -2.36
N GLN A 124 -14.77 -5.69 -3.32
CA GLN A 124 -14.92 -4.26 -3.61
C GLN A 124 -15.36 -3.96 -5.05
N ILE A 125 -15.21 -4.87 -5.98
CA ILE A 125 -15.64 -4.66 -7.37
C ILE A 125 -17.14 -4.93 -7.47
N LYS A 126 -17.85 -4.06 -8.21
CA LYS A 126 -19.26 -4.25 -8.57
C LYS A 126 -19.36 -4.84 -9.98
N ASP A 127 -20.27 -5.79 -10.14
CA ASP A 127 -20.75 -6.28 -11.44
C ASP A 127 -19.63 -6.69 -12.42
N PHE A 128 -18.54 -7.28 -11.87
CA PHE A 128 -17.44 -7.77 -12.70
C PHE A 128 -17.73 -9.21 -13.16
N GLY A 129 -18.45 -9.31 -14.29
CA GLY A 129 -18.87 -10.60 -14.85
C GLY A 129 -17.80 -11.35 -15.66
N LYS A 130 -16.53 -10.89 -15.63
CA LYS A 130 -15.45 -11.52 -16.39
C LYS A 130 -14.57 -12.38 -15.48
N ASN A 131 -14.41 -13.64 -15.82
CA ASN A 131 -13.39 -14.47 -15.18
C ASN A 131 -12.05 -14.25 -15.87
N ILE A 132 -11.15 -13.51 -15.24
CA ILE A 132 -9.80 -13.23 -15.75
C ILE A 132 -8.71 -13.76 -14.81
N VAL A 133 -9.05 -14.49 -13.76
CA VAL A 133 -8.06 -15.16 -12.90
C VAL A 133 -7.31 -16.19 -13.75
N GLY A 134 -6.00 -16.19 -13.69
CA GLY A 134 -5.13 -17.01 -14.52
C GLY A 134 -4.86 -16.46 -15.94
N ALA A 135 -5.49 -15.35 -16.33
CA ALA A 135 -5.21 -14.73 -17.63
C ALA A 135 -3.80 -14.13 -17.66
N GLU A 136 -3.07 -14.38 -18.77
CA GLU A 136 -1.75 -13.79 -19.05
C GLU A 136 -1.91 -12.33 -19.49
N ILE A 137 -1.09 -11.42 -18.98
CA ILE A 137 -1.04 -10.03 -19.43
C ILE A 137 -0.08 -9.91 -20.59
N ILE A 138 -0.61 -9.61 -21.77
CA ILE A 138 0.17 -9.46 -23.01
C ILE A 138 0.64 -8.02 -23.18
N ASN A 139 -0.29 -7.04 -23.08
CA ASN A 139 0.02 -5.64 -23.25
C ASN A 139 -0.57 -4.77 -22.14
N PHE A 140 0.09 -3.65 -21.89
CA PHE A 140 -0.40 -2.49 -21.12
C PHE A 140 -0.37 -1.26 -22.03
N ASN A 141 -1.52 -0.60 -22.23
CA ASN A 141 -1.66 0.55 -23.13
C ASN A 141 -1.03 0.31 -24.52
N SER A 142 -1.35 -0.84 -25.14
CA SER A 142 -0.86 -1.29 -26.45
C SER A 142 0.65 -1.58 -26.53
N LYS A 143 1.40 -1.48 -25.44
CA LYS A 143 2.82 -1.84 -25.37
C LYS A 143 2.98 -3.22 -24.76
N GLU A 144 3.89 -4.03 -25.30
CA GLU A 144 4.24 -5.33 -24.74
C GLU A 144 4.60 -5.21 -23.26
N PHE A 145 3.99 -6.06 -22.41
CA PHE A 145 4.05 -5.88 -20.97
C PHE A 145 5.48 -6.02 -20.40
N ASN A 146 6.27 -6.98 -20.91
CA ASN A 146 7.67 -7.12 -20.49
C ASN A 146 8.49 -5.87 -20.82
N LYS A 147 8.29 -5.27 -22.02
CA LYS A 147 8.98 -4.02 -22.38
C LYS A 147 8.59 -2.86 -21.48
N VAL A 148 7.33 -2.79 -21.02
CA VAL A 148 6.90 -1.76 -20.08
C VAL A 148 7.59 -1.94 -18.73
N ILE A 149 7.79 -3.18 -18.26
CA ILE A 149 8.52 -3.50 -17.04
C ILE A 149 10.00 -3.13 -17.16
N ASP A 150 10.64 -3.51 -18.27
CA ASP A 150 12.07 -3.23 -18.50
C ASP A 150 12.35 -1.72 -18.54
N ASN A 151 11.39 -0.92 -19.06
CA ASN A 151 11.47 0.53 -19.12
C ASN A 151 10.92 1.24 -17.85
N PHE A 152 10.64 0.51 -16.77
CA PHE A 152 10.24 1.16 -15.51
C PHE A 152 11.37 2.08 -15.01
N PRO A 153 11.06 3.29 -14.50
CA PRO A 153 12.05 4.37 -14.33
C PRO A 153 13.00 4.22 -13.13
N THR A 154 13.15 3.01 -12.55
CA THR A 154 14.21 2.74 -11.57
C THR A 154 15.56 2.60 -12.27
N GLN A 155 16.64 3.04 -11.59
CA GLN A 155 18.01 3.09 -12.12
C GLN A 155 18.90 1.97 -11.60
N CYS A 156 18.70 1.55 -10.36
CA CYS A 156 19.58 0.66 -9.60
C CYS A 156 18.90 -0.65 -9.19
N ALA A 157 17.55 -0.70 -9.17
CA ALA A 157 16.82 -1.94 -8.89
C ALA A 157 17.10 -3.00 -9.95
N ASN A 158 17.54 -4.19 -9.52
CA ASN A 158 17.86 -5.27 -10.44
C ASN A 158 16.60 -5.92 -11.03
N LYS A 159 16.19 -5.47 -12.22
CA LYS A 159 15.01 -5.94 -12.96
C LYS A 159 15.11 -7.39 -13.47
N ASN A 160 16.24 -8.09 -13.29
CA ASN A 160 16.34 -9.51 -13.57
C ASN A 160 15.83 -10.38 -12.41
N LEU A 161 15.65 -9.80 -11.23
CA LEU A 161 15.11 -10.51 -10.07
C LEU A 161 13.59 -10.67 -10.16
N PRO A 162 13.05 -11.90 -9.97
CA PRO A 162 11.61 -12.15 -10.08
C PRO A 162 10.76 -11.28 -9.15
N GLU A 163 11.22 -11.07 -7.90
CA GLU A 163 10.54 -10.23 -6.92
C GLU A 163 10.45 -8.76 -7.34
N VAL A 164 11.50 -8.22 -7.97
CA VAL A 164 11.53 -6.85 -8.50
C VAL A 164 10.57 -6.72 -9.69
N ARG A 165 10.62 -7.68 -10.63
CA ARG A 165 9.71 -7.69 -11.80
C ARG A 165 8.24 -7.79 -11.38
N GLU A 166 7.92 -8.68 -10.43
CA GLU A 166 6.56 -8.84 -9.92
C GLU A 166 6.08 -7.55 -9.22
N TRP A 167 6.93 -6.90 -8.43
CA TRP A 167 6.62 -5.63 -7.79
C TRP A 167 6.36 -4.53 -8.83
N ILE A 168 7.24 -4.39 -9.83
CA ILE A 168 7.09 -3.42 -10.94
C ILE A 168 5.79 -3.70 -11.71
N ALA A 169 5.47 -4.95 -12.01
CA ALA A 169 4.24 -5.34 -12.70
C ALA A 169 3.00 -4.83 -11.95
N ASN A 170 2.94 -5.04 -10.64
CA ASN A 170 1.84 -4.57 -9.79
C ASN A 170 1.78 -3.02 -9.72
N LYS A 171 2.94 -2.35 -9.74
CA LYS A 171 3.01 -0.89 -9.79
C LYS A 171 2.47 -0.34 -11.13
N ILE A 172 2.82 -0.97 -12.25
CA ILE A 172 2.33 -0.62 -13.59
C ILE A 172 0.82 -0.83 -13.68
N ILE A 173 0.30 -1.95 -13.19
CA ILE A 173 -1.15 -2.23 -13.22
C ILE A 173 -1.94 -1.25 -12.31
N SER A 174 -1.34 -0.79 -11.22
CA SER A 174 -1.93 0.32 -10.44
C SER A 174 -2.03 1.59 -11.30
N GLY A 175 -1.06 1.82 -12.19
CA GLY A 175 -1.03 2.91 -13.18
C GLY A 175 -0.88 4.28 -12.56
N ARG A 176 -0.56 5.26 -13.39
CA ARG A 176 -0.47 6.67 -12.99
C ARG A 176 -1.85 7.31 -12.89
N LEU A 177 -2.00 8.30 -12.02
CA LEU A 177 -3.29 8.98 -11.79
C LEU A 177 -3.87 9.64 -13.07
N ASN A 178 -3.02 10.12 -13.96
CA ASN A 178 -3.39 10.79 -15.22
C ASN A 178 -3.39 9.89 -16.45
N GLU A 179 -3.15 8.58 -16.30
CA GLU A 179 -3.09 7.65 -17.43
C GLU A 179 -4.24 6.65 -17.39
N LYS A 180 -4.77 6.33 -18.57
CA LYS A 180 -5.67 5.19 -18.74
C LYS A 180 -4.91 3.87 -18.56
N ARG A 181 -5.63 2.84 -18.12
CA ARG A 181 -5.08 1.50 -17.88
C ARG A 181 -5.83 0.49 -18.74
N ILE A 182 -5.31 0.25 -19.94
CA ILE A 182 -5.90 -0.72 -20.86
C ILE A 182 -5.00 -1.96 -20.90
N LEU A 183 -5.55 -3.11 -20.49
CA LEU A 183 -4.87 -4.40 -20.52
C LEU A 183 -5.31 -5.20 -21.73
N THR A 184 -4.37 -5.81 -22.45
CA THR A 184 -4.65 -6.94 -23.33
C THR A 184 -4.34 -8.20 -22.58
N LEU A 185 -5.35 -9.03 -22.35
CA LEU A 185 -5.26 -10.29 -21.61
C LEU A 185 -5.45 -11.47 -22.56
N LYS A 186 -4.67 -12.52 -22.37
CA LYS A 186 -4.88 -13.84 -22.95
C LYS A 186 -5.52 -14.72 -21.88
N LEU A 187 -6.76 -15.10 -22.06
CA LEU A 187 -7.52 -15.93 -21.13
C LEU A 187 -7.00 -17.37 -21.13
N THR A 188 -7.43 -18.17 -20.16
CA THR A 188 -7.08 -19.58 -20.01
C THR A 188 -7.61 -20.46 -21.16
N ASP A 189 -8.57 -19.96 -21.94
CA ASP A 189 -9.11 -20.59 -23.17
C ASP A 189 -8.49 -20.01 -24.46
N ASP A 190 -7.32 -19.37 -24.35
CA ASP A 190 -6.54 -18.74 -25.43
C ASP A 190 -7.17 -17.51 -26.08
N ARG A 191 -8.40 -17.14 -25.76
CA ARG A 191 -9.03 -15.90 -26.28
C ARG A 191 -8.29 -14.68 -25.77
N LYS A 192 -8.13 -13.69 -26.64
CA LYS A 192 -7.60 -12.38 -26.27
C LYS A 192 -8.74 -11.39 -26.04
N ILE A 193 -8.66 -10.66 -24.94
CA ILE A 193 -9.61 -9.60 -24.61
C ILE A 193 -8.88 -8.29 -24.28
N SER A 194 -9.55 -7.18 -24.55
CA SER A 194 -9.14 -5.86 -24.04
C SER A 194 -9.97 -5.50 -22.82
N LEU A 195 -9.32 -4.99 -21.77
CA LEU A 195 -9.94 -4.60 -20.53
C LEU A 195 -9.49 -3.20 -20.13
N ASP A 196 -10.43 -2.26 -20.08
CA ASP A 196 -10.21 -0.94 -19.48
C ASP A 196 -10.42 -1.06 -17.96
N VAL A 197 -9.32 -0.96 -17.20
CA VAL A 197 -9.31 -1.08 -15.73
C VAL A 197 -10.00 0.11 -15.06
N ASP A 198 -9.99 1.28 -15.70
CA ASP A 198 -10.60 2.49 -15.14
C ASP A 198 -12.14 2.48 -15.25
N ASN A 199 -12.70 1.60 -16.09
CA ASN A 199 -14.14 1.36 -16.16
C ASN A 199 -14.67 0.41 -15.07
N ILE A 200 -13.79 -0.18 -14.26
CA ILE A 200 -14.19 -1.07 -13.18
C ILE A 200 -14.70 -0.24 -11.99
N LYS A 201 -15.96 -0.46 -11.64
CA LYS A 201 -16.60 0.25 -10.54
C LYS A 201 -16.18 -0.36 -9.20
N ILE A 202 -15.48 0.43 -8.38
CA ILE A 202 -15.13 0.07 -7.00
C ILE A 202 -16.27 0.53 -6.09
N LYS A 203 -16.64 -0.32 -5.12
CA LYS A 203 -17.60 0.05 -4.07
C LYS A 203 -16.98 1.08 -3.13
N GLU A 204 -17.74 2.10 -2.79
CA GLU A 204 -17.39 3.00 -1.69
C GLU A 204 -18.08 2.51 -0.41
N ASP A 205 -17.30 2.10 0.56
CA ASP A 205 -17.82 1.71 1.87
C ASP A 205 -18.05 2.96 2.73
N LYS A 206 -19.32 3.35 2.88
CA LYS A 206 -19.71 4.51 3.73
C LYS A 206 -19.72 4.18 5.22
N LYS A 207 -19.81 2.91 5.59
CA LYS A 207 -19.82 2.45 6.98
C LYS A 207 -18.44 1.93 7.38
N LEU A 208 -18.07 2.09 8.66
CA LEU A 208 -16.80 1.55 9.18
C LEU A 208 -16.77 0.02 9.16
N LEU A 209 -17.90 -0.61 9.46
CA LEU A 209 -18.12 -2.05 9.35
C LEU A 209 -19.56 -2.33 8.91
N SER A 210 -19.80 -3.56 8.49
CA SER A 210 -21.13 -4.11 8.24
C SER A 210 -21.30 -5.45 8.94
N VAL A 211 -22.53 -5.74 9.36
CA VAL A 211 -22.90 -6.97 10.07
C VAL A 211 -24.01 -7.69 9.33
N GLU A 212 -23.86 -9.00 9.21
CA GLU A 212 -24.87 -9.92 8.70
C GLU A 212 -25.01 -11.11 9.67
N LYS A 213 -26.22 -11.64 9.80
CA LYS A 213 -26.48 -12.92 10.53
C LYS A 213 -27.11 -13.92 9.56
N LYS A 214 -26.52 -15.10 9.46
CA LYS A 214 -27.01 -16.18 8.61
C LYS A 214 -26.89 -17.53 9.32
N ASN A 215 -27.99 -18.24 9.48
CA ASN A 215 -28.03 -19.58 10.12
C ASN A 215 -27.37 -19.64 11.51
N GLY A 216 -27.47 -18.55 12.28
CA GLY A 216 -26.88 -18.44 13.60
C GLY A 216 -25.39 -18.06 13.62
N ILE A 217 -24.77 -17.87 12.47
CA ILE A 217 -23.40 -17.36 12.31
C ILE A 217 -23.46 -15.84 12.10
N ALA A 218 -22.62 -15.10 12.80
CA ALA A 218 -22.40 -13.68 12.56
C ALA A 218 -21.29 -13.47 11.54
N ILE A 219 -21.43 -12.45 10.67
CA ILE A 219 -20.39 -12.00 9.77
C ILE A 219 -20.17 -10.52 10.06
N ILE A 220 -18.97 -10.14 10.51
CA ILE A 220 -18.53 -8.74 10.63
C ILE A 220 -17.51 -8.49 9.53
N LYS A 221 -17.84 -7.63 8.60
CA LYS A 221 -16.90 -7.12 7.58
C LYS A 221 -16.38 -5.75 8.03
N ILE A 222 -15.06 -5.61 8.14
CA ILE A 222 -14.39 -4.33 8.37
C ILE A 222 -14.12 -3.66 7.01
N ASN A 223 -14.63 -2.45 6.84
CA ASN A 223 -14.63 -1.72 5.57
C ASN A 223 -13.51 -0.70 5.52
N ASN A 224 -12.26 -1.13 5.31
CA ASN A 224 -11.07 -0.26 5.18
C ASN A 224 -10.99 0.85 6.25
N SER A 225 -11.35 0.53 7.47
CA SER A 225 -11.56 1.50 8.57
C SER A 225 -10.64 1.28 9.77
N LEU A 226 -9.65 0.39 9.67
CA LEU A 226 -8.71 0.10 10.77
C LEU A 226 -7.82 1.29 11.18
N GLY A 227 -7.77 2.35 10.37
CA GLY A 227 -7.17 3.62 10.74
C GLY A 227 -8.08 4.54 11.58
N ASN A 228 -9.38 4.22 11.70
CA ASN A 228 -10.37 5.08 12.33
C ASN A 228 -10.69 4.61 13.75
N ILE A 229 -10.32 5.41 14.76
CA ILE A 229 -10.56 5.08 16.19
C ILE A 229 -12.03 4.86 16.54
N LYS A 230 -12.97 5.47 15.81
CA LYS A 230 -14.42 5.29 16.02
C LYS A 230 -14.86 3.85 15.74
N LEU A 231 -14.08 3.08 14.98
CA LEU A 231 -14.33 1.67 14.72
C LEU A 231 -14.40 0.86 16.03
N ILE A 232 -13.58 1.18 17.02
CA ILE A 232 -13.53 0.45 18.30
C ILE A 232 -14.93 0.42 18.94
N ARG A 233 -15.54 1.60 19.09
CA ARG A 233 -16.88 1.70 19.72
C ARG A 233 -17.94 1.00 18.88
N GLN A 234 -17.88 1.14 17.57
CA GLN A 234 -18.85 0.50 16.70
C GLN A 234 -18.69 -1.03 16.71
N PHE A 235 -17.46 -1.53 16.68
CA PHE A 235 -17.15 -2.97 16.77
C PHE A 235 -17.65 -3.53 18.10
N ASP A 236 -17.42 -2.84 19.22
CA ASP A 236 -17.87 -3.26 20.55
C ASP A 236 -19.38 -3.38 20.64
N ASN A 237 -20.12 -2.38 20.15
CA ASN A 237 -21.58 -2.37 20.15
C ASN A 237 -22.14 -3.53 19.34
N GLU A 238 -21.60 -3.74 18.12
CA GLU A 238 -22.05 -4.84 17.28
C GLU A 238 -21.70 -6.21 17.89
N LEU A 239 -20.47 -6.39 18.39
CA LEU A 239 -20.05 -7.65 18.97
C LEU A 239 -20.86 -8.04 20.21
N ASN A 240 -21.26 -7.06 21.05
CA ASN A 240 -22.12 -7.31 22.20
C ASN A 240 -23.48 -7.88 21.80
N ASN A 241 -24.04 -7.48 20.66
CA ASN A 241 -25.28 -8.02 20.11
C ASN A 241 -25.12 -9.42 19.47
N LEU A 242 -23.87 -9.89 19.36
CA LEU A 242 -23.52 -11.16 18.68
C LEU A 242 -23.00 -12.22 19.64
N LEU A 243 -22.93 -11.97 20.95
CA LEU A 243 -22.36 -12.90 21.94
C LEU A 243 -23.04 -14.26 21.96
N ASN A 244 -24.32 -14.34 21.59
CA ASN A 244 -25.13 -15.58 21.57
C ASN A 244 -25.15 -16.28 20.21
N THR A 245 -24.35 -15.84 19.22
CA THR A 245 -24.24 -16.52 17.93
C THR A 245 -23.48 -17.85 18.08
N LYS A 246 -23.61 -18.75 17.10
CA LYS A 246 -22.90 -20.04 17.08
C LYS A 246 -21.42 -19.86 16.71
N GLY A 247 -21.07 -18.82 15.98
CA GLY A 247 -19.72 -18.49 15.54
C GLY A 247 -19.68 -17.13 14.86
N LEU A 248 -18.47 -16.64 14.61
CA LEU A 248 -18.21 -15.35 13.96
C LEU A 248 -17.28 -15.55 12.76
N ILE A 249 -17.62 -14.93 11.65
CA ILE A 249 -16.72 -14.69 10.53
C ILE A 249 -16.29 -13.22 10.60
N LEU A 250 -15.00 -12.97 10.78
CA LEU A 250 -14.41 -11.64 10.70
C LEU A 250 -13.78 -11.46 9.32
N ASP A 251 -14.42 -10.66 8.47
CA ASP A 251 -13.97 -10.42 7.09
C ASP A 251 -13.04 -9.21 7.02
N LEU A 252 -11.74 -9.46 6.79
CA LEU A 252 -10.68 -8.46 6.66
C LEU A 252 -10.24 -8.23 5.20
N ARG A 253 -10.91 -8.81 4.21
CA ARG A 253 -10.52 -8.76 2.79
C ARG A 253 -10.59 -7.35 2.17
N ASN A 254 -11.03 -6.35 2.94
CA ASN A 254 -11.06 -4.95 2.53
C ASN A 254 -10.40 -4.02 3.56
N THR A 255 -9.27 -4.39 4.12
CA THR A 255 -8.54 -3.59 5.12
C THR A 255 -7.19 -3.10 4.58
N VAL A 256 -7.21 -2.54 3.37
CA VAL A 256 -6.01 -2.13 2.62
C VAL A 256 -5.21 -1.05 3.35
N ASN A 257 -5.92 -0.07 3.93
CA ASN A 257 -5.35 1.07 4.63
C ASN A 257 -5.72 1.00 6.11
N GLY A 258 -4.81 0.64 6.96
CA GLY A 258 -5.06 0.63 8.40
C GLY A 258 -3.74 0.65 9.13
N GLU A 259 -3.31 1.84 9.56
CA GLU A 259 -2.01 2.04 10.20
C GLU A 259 -2.12 2.21 11.72
N ASN A 260 -3.31 1.95 12.31
CA ASN A 260 -3.51 2.17 13.72
C ASN A 260 -3.49 0.86 14.51
N GLY A 261 -2.32 0.49 15.00
CA GLY A 261 -2.15 -0.70 15.86
C GLY A 261 -2.99 -0.66 17.15
N TYR A 262 -3.38 0.51 17.64
CA TYR A 262 -4.28 0.63 18.78
C TYR A 262 -5.68 0.09 18.47
N VAL A 263 -6.21 0.38 17.27
CA VAL A 263 -7.51 -0.17 16.83
C VAL A 263 -7.45 -1.69 16.70
N ALA A 264 -6.38 -2.24 16.11
CA ALA A 264 -6.17 -3.68 16.00
C ALA A 264 -6.15 -4.34 17.39
N ARG A 265 -5.34 -3.83 18.34
CA ARG A 265 -5.29 -4.35 19.71
C ARG A 265 -6.64 -4.27 20.43
N ALA A 266 -7.38 -3.16 20.25
CA ALA A 266 -8.70 -2.99 20.85
C ALA A 266 -9.72 -4.02 20.31
N ILE A 267 -9.60 -4.46 19.06
CA ILE A 267 -10.42 -5.55 18.50
C ILE A 267 -9.96 -6.90 19.04
N LEU A 268 -8.65 -7.20 19.02
CA LEU A 268 -8.07 -8.44 19.54
C LEU A 268 -8.46 -8.70 20.99
N SER A 269 -8.47 -7.63 21.82
CA SER A 269 -8.79 -7.70 23.26
C SER A 269 -10.18 -8.27 23.57
N ARG A 270 -11.11 -8.26 22.60
CA ARG A 270 -12.47 -8.80 22.74
C ARG A 270 -12.55 -10.31 22.57
N PHE A 271 -11.46 -10.97 22.19
CA PHE A 271 -11.43 -12.42 21.93
C PHE A 271 -10.66 -13.21 22.99
N ILE A 272 -10.05 -12.56 23.95
CA ILE A 272 -9.19 -13.17 24.97
C ILE A 272 -9.72 -12.93 26.38
N HIS A 273 -9.29 -13.73 27.37
CA HIS A 273 -9.67 -13.62 28.79
C HIS A 273 -8.48 -13.35 29.72
N LYS A 274 -7.25 -13.46 29.18
CA LYS A 274 -5.99 -13.12 29.86
C LYS A 274 -5.09 -12.40 28.87
N GLU A 275 -4.07 -11.74 29.37
CA GLU A 275 -3.07 -11.09 28.53
C GLU A 275 -2.30 -12.12 27.70
N LEU A 276 -2.18 -11.88 26.40
CA LEU A 276 -1.49 -12.74 25.44
C LEU A 276 -0.64 -11.92 24.48
N PRO A 277 0.52 -12.45 24.06
CA PRO A 277 1.30 -11.85 22.97
C PRO A 277 0.57 -12.04 21.64
N TYR A 278 0.61 -11.05 20.76
CA TYR A 278 -0.04 -11.12 19.45
C TYR A 278 0.93 -10.91 18.28
N GLN A 279 2.05 -10.25 18.51
CA GLN A 279 3.13 -10.11 17.52
C GLN A 279 4.46 -9.81 18.22
N LYS A 280 5.56 -9.99 17.49
CA LYS A 280 6.91 -9.61 17.91
C LYS A 280 7.40 -8.49 16.99
N ASN A 281 8.08 -7.50 17.57
CA ASN A 281 8.69 -6.38 16.87
C ASN A 281 10.22 -6.46 17.03
N ILE A 282 10.95 -6.23 15.93
CA ILE A 282 12.40 -6.05 15.93
C ILE A 282 12.71 -4.71 15.30
N SER A 283 13.43 -3.85 16.01
CA SER A 283 13.92 -2.56 15.54
C SER A 283 15.42 -2.43 15.74
N LYS A 284 16.02 -1.50 15.01
CA LYS A 284 17.40 -1.06 15.20
C LYS A 284 17.40 0.21 16.02
N GLU A 285 18.33 0.30 16.98
CA GLU A 285 18.57 1.51 17.77
C GLU A 285 20.02 1.93 17.62
N LYS A 286 20.24 3.17 17.19
CA LYS A 286 21.56 3.77 17.09
C LYS A 286 21.55 5.12 17.82
N TYR A 287 22.51 5.33 18.69
CA TYR A 287 22.65 6.57 19.43
C TYR A 287 23.99 7.24 19.10
N GLY A 288 23.95 8.30 18.31
CA GLY A 288 25.16 9.02 17.88
C GLY A 288 26.15 8.10 17.15
N ASN A 289 27.41 8.09 17.61
CA ASN A 289 28.48 7.27 17.06
C ASN A 289 28.65 5.89 17.73
N TYR A 290 27.74 5.54 18.64
CA TYR A 290 27.77 4.22 19.28
C TYR A 290 27.33 3.13 18.31
N PRO A 291 27.76 1.87 18.56
CA PRO A 291 27.32 0.73 17.77
C PRO A 291 25.80 0.61 17.72
N GLU A 292 25.29 0.19 16.57
CA GLU A 292 23.89 -0.17 16.43
C GLU A 292 23.55 -1.39 17.29
N ILE A 293 22.40 -1.36 17.95
CA ILE A 293 21.86 -2.48 18.72
C ILE A 293 20.51 -2.93 18.16
N ILE A 294 20.25 -4.22 18.25
CA ILE A 294 18.97 -4.81 17.86
C ILE A 294 18.09 -4.91 19.11
N LYS A 295 16.91 -4.29 19.03
CA LYS A 295 15.88 -4.38 20.06
C LYS A 295 14.78 -5.32 19.61
N SER A 296 14.46 -6.31 20.45
CA SER A 296 13.37 -7.26 20.25
C SER A 296 12.33 -7.09 21.33
N ARG A 297 11.04 -6.98 20.94
CA ARG A 297 9.92 -6.79 21.86
C ARG A 297 8.74 -7.65 21.45
N LEU A 298 8.16 -8.39 22.41
CA LEU A 298 6.84 -8.98 22.27
C LEU A 298 5.78 -7.91 22.59
N GLU A 299 4.78 -7.81 21.75
CA GLU A 299 3.64 -6.93 21.94
C GLU A 299 2.46 -7.72 22.45
N TYR A 300 1.87 -7.25 23.56
CA TYR A 300 0.79 -7.92 24.26
C TYR A 300 -0.54 -7.20 24.08
N VAL A 301 -1.61 -7.97 24.22
CA VAL A 301 -2.99 -7.48 24.33
C VAL A 301 -3.59 -7.99 25.62
N SER A 302 -4.15 -7.06 26.42
CA SER A 302 -4.91 -7.36 27.61
C SER A 302 -6.41 -7.45 27.30
N PRO A 303 -7.19 -8.27 28.00
CA PRO A 303 -8.64 -8.40 27.82
C PRO A 303 -9.37 -7.07 28.01
N ARG A 304 -10.44 -6.86 27.25
CA ARG A 304 -11.29 -5.67 27.35
C ARG A 304 -12.75 -6.00 27.07
N GLY A 305 -13.64 -5.55 27.93
CA GLY A 305 -15.08 -5.80 27.80
C GLY A 305 -15.47 -7.27 27.89
N THR A 306 -16.65 -7.63 27.38
CA THR A 306 -17.12 -9.02 27.39
C THR A 306 -16.45 -9.82 26.27
N GLN A 307 -15.80 -10.93 26.63
CA GLN A 307 -15.14 -11.82 25.67
C GLN A 307 -16.13 -12.49 24.73
N TYR A 308 -15.83 -12.49 23.43
CA TYR A 308 -16.48 -13.36 22.47
C TYR A 308 -15.84 -14.76 22.51
N LYS A 309 -16.55 -15.75 23.06
CA LYS A 309 -16.02 -17.10 23.35
C LYS A 309 -16.24 -18.12 22.23
N LYS A 310 -17.15 -17.83 21.28
CA LYS A 310 -17.50 -18.79 20.21
C LYS A 310 -16.39 -18.88 19.15
N PRO A 311 -16.38 -19.93 18.30
CA PRO A 311 -15.42 -20.05 17.21
C PRO A 311 -15.36 -18.82 16.31
N VAL A 312 -14.15 -18.47 15.83
CA VAL A 312 -13.91 -17.36 14.93
C VAL A 312 -13.16 -17.85 13.69
N ILE A 313 -13.67 -17.48 12.52
CA ILE A 313 -12.98 -17.60 11.24
C ILE A 313 -12.62 -16.20 10.78
N VAL A 314 -11.39 -15.99 10.32
CA VAL A 314 -10.91 -14.72 9.80
C VAL A 314 -10.69 -14.87 8.31
N LEU A 315 -11.45 -14.12 7.51
CA LEU A 315 -11.27 -14.10 6.06
C LEU A 315 -10.25 -13.03 5.69
N VAL A 316 -9.20 -13.46 5.00
CA VAL A 316 -8.12 -12.59 4.52
C VAL A 316 -7.93 -12.72 3.01
N GLY A 317 -7.19 -11.80 2.43
CA GLY A 317 -6.84 -11.81 1.01
C GLY A 317 -5.84 -10.72 0.67
N ARG A 318 -5.52 -10.59 -0.61
CA ARG A 318 -4.45 -9.68 -1.08
C ARG A 318 -4.63 -8.21 -0.67
N TRP A 319 -5.84 -7.81 -0.32
CA TRP A 319 -6.15 -6.45 0.18
C TRP A 319 -6.38 -6.40 1.71
N THR A 320 -5.87 -7.39 2.44
CA THR A 320 -5.70 -7.35 3.90
C THR A 320 -4.29 -6.83 4.18
N GLY A 321 -4.16 -5.59 4.65
CA GLY A 321 -2.86 -4.92 4.84
C GLY A 321 -2.68 -4.34 6.24
N ASN A 322 -1.46 -4.07 6.63
CA ASN A 322 -1.06 -3.39 7.86
C ASN A 322 -1.74 -3.92 9.14
N ALA A 323 -2.65 -3.13 9.74
CA ALA A 323 -3.40 -3.51 10.93
C ALA A 323 -4.33 -4.71 10.68
N GLY A 324 -4.76 -4.95 9.43
CA GLY A 324 -5.49 -6.15 9.03
C GLY A 324 -4.62 -7.40 9.12
N GLU A 325 -3.36 -7.31 8.67
CA GLU A 325 -2.38 -8.39 8.82
C GLU A 325 -2.07 -8.65 10.30
N ALA A 326 -1.92 -7.59 11.11
CA ALA A 326 -1.70 -7.72 12.55
C ALA A 326 -2.89 -8.38 13.27
N LEU A 327 -4.14 -8.06 12.86
CA LEU A 327 -5.34 -8.74 13.38
C LEU A 327 -5.34 -10.24 13.03
N ALA A 328 -5.02 -10.58 11.79
CA ALA A 328 -5.01 -11.97 11.33
C ALA A 328 -3.97 -12.79 12.10
N ILE A 329 -2.69 -12.37 12.09
CA ILE A 329 -1.62 -13.10 12.80
C ILE A 329 -1.82 -13.11 14.31
N GLY A 330 -2.43 -12.04 14.86
CA GLY A 330 -2.74 -11.97 16.29
C GLY A 330 -3.81 -12.97 16.70
N LEU A 331 -4.90 -13.10 15.94
CA LEU A 331 -5.95 -14.11 16.22
C LEU A 331 -5.44 -15.54 16.01
N ASP A 332 -4.55 -15.75 15.03
CA ASP A 332 -3.88 -17.03 14.82
C ASP A 332 -2.96 -17.39 15.99
N GLY A 333 -2.01 -16.50 16.28
CA GLY A 333 -1.01 -16.72 17.34
C GLY A 333 -1.60 -16.85 18.76
N MET A 334 -2.76 -16.23 19.01
CA MET A 334 -3.50 -16.39 20.25
C MET A 334 -4.46 -17.60 20.23
N GLU A 335 -4.45 -18.41 19.16
CA GLU A 335 -5.35 -19.57 18.94
C GLU A 335 -6.84 -19.22 19.08
N ARG A 336 -7.20 -17.98 18.67
CA ARG A 336 -8.57 -17.48 18.77
C ARG A 336 -9.32 -17.42 17.45
N GLY A 337 -8.63 -17.56 16.32
CA GLY A 337 -9.24 -17.56 15.01
C GLY A 337 -8.50 -18.45 14.02
N LYS A 338 -9.25 -19.14 13.16
CA LYS A 338 -8.69 -19.84 12.00
C LYS A 338 -8.64 -18.89 10.82
N ILE A 339 -7.47 -18.75 10.19
CA ILE A 339 -7.27 -17.84 9.08
C ILE A 339 -7.53 -18.55 7.76
N VAL A 340 -8.44 -17.99 6.97
CA VAL A 340 -8.92 -18.59 5.72
C VAL A 340 -8.82 -17.57 4.59
N GLY A 341 -8.33 -17.97 3.42
CA GLY A 341 -8.26 -17.13 2.23
C GLY A 341 -6.94 -17.22 1.49
N THR A 342 -6.55 -16.17 0.79
CA THR A 342 -5.28 -16.10 0.06
C THR A 342 -4.23 -15.32 0.84
N GLU A 343 -2.99 -15.31 0.32
CA GLU A 343 -1.94 -14.46 0.87
C GLU A 343 -2.42 -13.01 1.06
N MET A 344 -2.00 -12.39 2.16
CA MET A 344 -2.31 -11.00 2.48
C MET A 344 -1.47 -10.01 1.65
N ALA A 345 -1.55 -8.73 1.96
CA ALA A 345 -0.85 -7.67 1.22
C ALA A 345 0.68 -7.80 1.26
N LYS A 346 1.24 -8.50 2.24
CA LYS A 346 2.69 -8.68 2.45
C LYS A 346 3.40 -7.34 2.64
N LEU A 347 2.78 -6.45 3.43
CA LEU A 347 3.38 -5.16 3.74
C LEU A 347 4.47 -5.35 4.79
N ALA A 348 5.70 -5.06 4.41
CA ALA A 348 6.87 -5.28 5.24
C ALA A 348 6.89 -4.34 6.47
N GLY A 349 6.86 -4.91 7.67
CA GLY A 349 7.11 -4.23 8.92
C GLY A 349 6.12 -3.10 9.31
N SER A 350 6.56 -2.19 10.18
CA SER A 350 5.86 -0.97 10.54
C SER A 350 6.59 0.29 10.08
N VAL A 351 5.82 1.35 9.83
CA VAL A 351 6.33 2.58 9.20
C VAL A 351 6.33 3.76 10.17
N VAL A 352 7.31 4.64 10.00
CA VAL A 352 7.41 5.95 10.66
C VAL A 352 7.41 7.04 9.59
N ASN A 353 6.77 8.18 9.89
CA ASN A 353 6.77 9.34 9.02
C ASN A 353 8.02 10.20 9.27
N PHE A 354 8.72 10.50 8.20
CA PHE A 354 9.86 11.41 8.17
C PHE A 354 9.51 12.68 7.39
N SER A 355 10.17 13.78 7.67
CA SER A 355 9.96 15.06 6.99
C SER A 355 11.18 15.45 6.19
N PHE A 356 10.97 16.08 5.03
CA PHE A 356 12.04 16.75 4.33
C PHE A 356 12.59 17.93 5.14
N LYS A 357 13.85 18.30 4.92
CA LYS A 357 14.50 19.42 5.62
C LYS A 357 13.82 20.76 5.31
N ASN A 358 13.41 20.95 4.07
CA ASN A 358 12.90 22.22 3.56
C ASN A 358 11.39 22.25 3.34
N ARG A 359 10.62 21.26 3.84
CA ARG A 359 9.18 21.11 3.53
C ARG A 359 8.40 20.49 4.67
N LYS A 360 7.11 20.85 4.75
CA LYS A 360 6.15 20.23 5.68
C LYS A 360 5.74 18.80 5.29
N LYS A 361 5.90 18.42 4.03
CA LYS A 361 5.59 17.07 3.52
C LYS A 361 6.84 16.20 3.57
N GLY A 362 6.66 14.90 3.66
CA GLY A 362 7.75 13.96 3.83
C GLY A 362 7.47 12.61 3.17
N TYR A 363 7.97 11.59 3.80
CA TYR A 363 7.93 10.20 3.33
C TYR A 363 7.81 9.25 4.51
N ARG A 364 7.50 7.99 4.20
CA ARG A 364 7.44 6.92 5.19
C ARG A 364 8.58 5.95 4.96
N ILE A 365 9.18 5.49 6.04
CA ILE A 365 10.21 4.45 6.04
C ILE A 365 9.78 3.34 6.99
N THR A 366 10.03 2.09 6.62
CA THR A 366 9.83 0.93 7.48
C THR A 366 10.99 0.81 8.45
N THR A 367 10.70 1.01 9.75
CA THR A 367 11.71 1.04 10.82
C THR A 367 11.76 -0.23 11.65
N ASP A 368 10.71 -1.05 11.58
CA ASP A 368 10.62 -2.27 12.38
C ASP A 368 10.21 -3.46 11.53
N LYS A 369 10.83 -4.62 11.76
CA LYS A 369 10.35 -5.92 11.27
C LYS A 369 9.30 -6.47 12.23
N LEU A 370 8.17 -6.90 11.70
CA LEU A 370 7.07 -7.49 12.46
C LEU A 370 7.02 -9.00 12.22
N TYR A 371 6.80 -9.73 13.29
CA TYR A 371 6.78 -11.19 13.27
C TYR A 371 5.51 -11.71 13.90
N HIS A 372 5.03 -12.81 13.38
CA HIS A 372 4.14 -13.70 14.11
C HIS A 372 4.82 -14.22 15.38
N ILE A 373 4.07 -14.55 16.42
CA ILE A 373 4.63 -15.06 17.69
C ILE A 373 5.39 -16.40 17.54
N ASN A 374 5.15 -17.15 16.45
CA ASN A 374 5.92 -18.36 16.11
C ASN A 374 7.32 -18.05 15.55
N GLY A 375 7.69 -16.79 15.35
CA GLY A 375 8.97 -16.34 14.84
C GLY A 375 9.07 -16.12 13.33
N SER A 376 8.01 -16.39 12.56
CA SER A 376 7.99 -16.08 11.12
C SER A 376 7.71 -14.60 10.86
N LEU A 377 8.31 -14.02 9.80
CA LEU A 377 8.00 -12.65 9.36
C LEU A 377 6.51 -12.54 9.00
N ARG A 378 5.86 -11.43 9.42
CA ARG A 378 4.44 -11.19 9.17
C ARG A 378 4.09 -11.23 7.69
N GLU A 379 4.91 -10.63 6.84
CA GLU A 379 4.73 -10.59 5.38
C GLU A 379 4.89 -11.97 4.71
N ASN A 380 5.44 -12.95 5.42
CA ASN A 380 5.56 -14.34 4.95
C ASN A 380 4.42 -15.24 5.45
N PHE A 381 3.48 -14.69 6.24
CA PHE A 381 2.35 -15.47 6.73
C PHE A 381 1.46 -15.96 5.59
N VAL A 382 1.16 -17.25 5.59
CA VAL A 382 0.26 -17.90 4.64
C VAL A 382 -0.89 -18.52 5.43
N PRO A 383 -2.16 -18.23 5.05
CA PRO A 383 -3.31 -18.87 5.70
C PRO A 383 -3.25 -20.39 5.62
N GLU A 384 -3.65 -21.08 6.70
CA GLU A 384 -3.70 -22.54 6.75
C GLU A 384 -4.68 -23.11 5.71
N PHE A 385 -5.82 -22.43 5.53
CA PHE A 385 -6.85 -22.79 4.57
C PHE A 385 -6.84 -21.84 3.38
N ASN A 386 -6.17 -22.26 2.30
CA ASN A 386 -6.11 -21.51 1.06
C ASN A 386 -7.37 -21.76 0.20
N LEU A 387 -8.02 -20.70 -0.29
CA LEU A 387 -9.25 -20.75 -1.11
C LEU A 387 -8.96 -20.38 -2.56
#